data_7ca336ff69fe87d16d8ff16ade8b0e1c
#
_entry.id   7ca336ff69fe87d16d8ff16ade8b0e1c
#
_cell.length_a   1.000
_cell.length_b   1.000
_cell.length_c   1.000
_cell.angle_alpha   90.00
_cell.angle_beta   90.00
_cell.angle_gamma   90.00
#
_symmetry.space_group_name_H-M   'P 1'
#
loop_
_entity.id
_entity.type
_entity.pdbx_description
1 polymer ?
#
loop_
_entity_poly.entity_id
_entity_poly.type
_entity_poly.pdbx_seq_one_letter_code
_entity_poly.pdbx_strand_id
1 'polypeptide(L)'
;LYGVYGLLEDVLGVRWYTRDCEKVSKQDPLCVPGDLKARVKPRLEYREPYWKEALADGDWAARNRTNSFHAPLTARHGGKIVFGTFVHTFASILDPARHFARHPEYFSMVKGKRLSINTQLCLTNPEVLHIAIETVKEWIAKNPAADIFSVSQNDWGNPCECPACKAVDEAEGSHAGSVIRFVNAIAEAIEKDCPNVAIDTLAYQYTRKPPRN
;
A
#
# COMPACT_ATOMS: atom_id res chain seq x y z
N LEU A 1 21.74 -2.16 -9.84
CA LEU A 1 21.41 -3.59 -9.93
C LEU A 1 20.37 -3.87 -11.02
N TYR A 2 19.21 -3.21 -11.02
CA TYR A 2 18.14 -3.44 -12.01
C TYR A 2 18.57 -3.15 -13.45
N GLY A 3 19.52 -2.23 -13.68
CA GLY A 3 20.10 -1.99 -15.01
C GLY A 3 20.87 -3.21 -15.54
N VAL A 4 21.57 -3.93 -14.67
CA VAL A 4 22.25 -5.18 -15.05
C VAL A 4 21.22 -6.26 -15.42
N TYR A 5 20.18 -6.44 -14.63
CA TYR A 5 19.12 -7.39 -14.95
C TYR A 5 18.37 -7.01 -16.23
N GLY A 6 18.16 -5.70 -16.46
CA GLY A 6 17.63 -5.21 -17.73
C GLY A 6 18.50 -5.57 -18.93
N LEU A 7 19.82 -5.37 -18.84
CA LEU A 7 20.75 -5.78 -19.90
C LEU A 7 20.68 -7.28 -20.17
N LEU A 8 20.71 -8.08 -19.12
CA LEU A 8 20.64 -9.56 -19.24
C LEU A 8 19.32 -10.00 -19.89
N GLU A 9 18.21 -9.40 -19.51
CA GLU A 9 16.88 -9.81 -19.95
C GLU A 9 16.54 -9.25 -21.34
N ASP A 10 16.70 -7.94 -21.53
CA ASP A 10 16.21 -7.23 -22.71
C ASP A 10 17.17 -7.34 -23.90
N VAL A 11 18.48 -7.46 -23.65
CA VAL A 11 19.51 -7.52 -24.69
C VAL A 11 20.02 -8.95 -24.89
N LEU A 12 20.32 -9.67 -23.80
CA LEU A 12 20.93 -10.98 -23.87
C LEU A 12 19.93 -12.15 -23.80
N GLY A 13 18.64 -11.85 -23.65
CA GLY A 13 17.57 -12.82 -23.72
C GLY A 13 17.49 -13.78 -22.54
N VAL A 14 18.13 -13.46 -21.42
CA VAL A 14 18.01 -14.25 -20.17
C VAL A 14 16.58 -14.12 -19.63
N ARG A 15 16.04 -15.19 -19.08
CA ARG A 15 14.72 -15.20 -18.41
C ARG A 15 14.78 -15.97 -17.11
N TRP A 16 14.11 -15.47 -16.10
CA TRP A 16 13.96 -16.11 -14.78
C TRP A 16 12.47 -16.39 -14.52
N TYR A 17 12.01 -17.53 -15.00
CA TYR A 17 10.59 -17.91 -14.95
C TYR A 17 10.14 -18.28 -13.54
N THR A 18 10.95 -19.12 -12.87
CA THR A 18 10.77 -19.47 -11.46
C THR A 18 12.14 -19.45 -10.77
N ARG A 19 12.17 -19.69 -9.48
CA ARG A 19 13.40 -19.80 -8.71
C ARG A 19 14.35 -20.85 -9.30
N ASP A 20 13.79 -21.97 -9.75
CA ASP A 20 14.52 -23.15 -10.22
C ASP A 20 14.44 -23.31 -11.75
N CYS A 21 13.88 -22.33 -12.47
CA CYS A 21 13.74 -22.36 -13.92
C CYS A 21 14.20 -21.05 -14.53
N GLU A 22 15.36 -21.08 -15.16
CA GLU A 22 15.90 -19.97 -15.93
C GLU A 22 16.23 -20.40 -17.35
N LYS A 23 16.20 -19.43 -18.26
CA LYS A 23 16.68 -19.60 -19.64
C LYS A 23 17.86 -18.67 -19.85
N VAL A 24 19.00 -19.26 -20.14
CA VAL A 24 20.20 -18.55 -20.64
C VAL A 24 20.41 -18.98 -22.08
N SER A 25 20.16 -18.07 -23.02
CA SER A 25 20.36 -18.36 -24.46
C SER A 25 21.86 -18.35 -24.76
N LYS A 26 22.35 -19.40 -25.39
CA LYS A 26 23.72 -19.41 -25.92
C LYS A 26 23.77 -18.44 -27.09
N GLN A 27 24.69 -17.48 -27.03
CA GLN A 27 24.98 -16.53 -28.12
C GLN A 27 26.47 -16.62 -28.44
N ASP A 28 26.77 -16.81 -29.73
CA ASP A 28 28.12 -16.84 -30.21
C ASP A 28 28.18 -16.20 -31.62
N PRO A 29 28.76 -15.00 -31.79
CA PRO A 29 29.35 -14.17 -30.73
C PRO A 29 28.29 -13.52 -29.83
N LEU A 30 28.67 -13.17 -28.60
CA LEU A 30 27.84 -12.34 -27.72
C LEU A 30 27.94 -10.88 -28.22
N CYS A 31 26.81 -10.35 -28.65
CA CYS A 31 26.76 -8.99 -29.22
C CYS A 31 25.90 -8.06 -28.33
N VAL A 32 26.47 -6.92 -27.97
CA VAL A 32 25.76 -5.81 -27.37
C VAL A 32 25.84 -4.61 -28.26
N PRO A 33 24.73 -3.94 -28.65
CA PRO A 33 24.78 -2.75 -29.50
C PRO A 33 25.64 -1.67 -28.85
N GLY A 34 26.61 -1.12 -29.65
CA GLY A 34 27.56 -0.10 -29.15
C GLY A 34 26.91 1.24 -28.80
N ASP A 35 25.72 1.49 -29.34
CA ASP A 35 24.91 2.69 -29.16
C ASP A 35 23.79 2.50 -28.14
N LEU A 36 23.79 1.36 -27.40
CA LEU A 36 22.76 1.02 -26.43
C LEU A 36 22.62 2.13 -25.38
N LYS A 37 21.49 2.79 -25.38
CA LYS A 37 21.07 3.76 -24.35
C LYS A 37 19.66 3.42 -23.89
N ALA A 38 19.56 2.89 -22.68
CA ALA A 38 18.28 2.58 -22.09
C ALA A 38 18.16 3.24 -20.71
N ARG A 39 17.07 3.95 -20.48
CA ARG A 39 16.69 4.50 -19.19
C ARG A 39 15.25 4.11 -18.90
N VAL A 40 15.07 3.18 -17.99
CA VAL A 40 13.76 2.69 -17.58
C VAL A 40 13.52 3.11 -16.14
N LYS A 41 12.40 3.81 -15.90
CA LYS A 41 11.88 4.09 -14.58
C LYS A 41 10.61 3.23 -14.38
N PRO A 42 10.55 2.36 -13.36
CA PRO A 42 9.32 1.64 -13.06
C PRO A 42 8.15 2.61 -12.86
N ARG A 43 6.98 2.29 -13.40
CA ARG A 43 5.76 3.11 -13.23
C ARG A 43 5.22 3.05 -11.82
N LEU A 44 5.40 1.89 -11.16
CA LEU A 44 5.01 1.67 -9.77
C LEU A 44 6.26 1.76 -8.91
N GLU A 45 6.20 2.59 -7.89
CA GLU A 45 7.30 2.75 -6.95
C GLU A 45 7.43 1.51 -6.05
N TYR A 46 6.33 1.03 -5.48
CA TYR A 46 6.25 -0.23 -4.77
C TYR A 46 5.79 -1.36 -5.70
N ARG A 47 6.48 -2.49 -5.67
CA ARG A 47 6.22 -3.63 -6.56
C ARG A 47 6.31 -4.93 -5.78
N GLU A 48 5.16 -5.45 -5.41
CA GLU A 48 5.01 -6.73 -4.73
C GLU A 48 3.92 -7.56 -5.41
N PRO A 49 4.26 -8.68 -6.06
CA PRO A 49 3.26 -9.54 -6.72
C PRO A 49 2.49 -10.42 -5.74
N TYR A 50 2.87 -10.46 -4.46
CA TYR A 50 2.31 -11.32 -3.41
C TYR A 50 2.25 -12.80 -3.82
N TRP A 51 3.33 -13.26 -4.43
CA TRP A 51 3.48 -14.62 -4.93
C TRP A 51 4.59 -15.36 -4.18
N LYS A 52 4.38 -16.66 -3.91
CA LYS A 52 5.19 -17.48 -3.03
C LYS A 52 6.70 -17.41 -3.33
N GLU A 53 7.11 -17.54 -4.58
CA GLU A 53 8.52 -17.52 -4.98
C GLU A 53 9.13 -16.13 -4.76
N ALA A 54 8.40 -15.06 -5.08
CA ALA A 54 8.84 -13.69 -4.86
C ALA A 54 9.01 -13.38 -3.37
N LEU A 55 8.20 -14.00 -2.51
CA LEU A 55 8.27 -13.82 -1.06
C LEU A 55 9.34 -14.70 -0.40
N ALA A 56 9.75 -15.79 -1.07
CA ALA A 56 10.68 -16.78 -0.51
C ALA A 56 12.13 -16.58 -0.96
N ASP A 57 12.37 -15.96 -2.12
CA ASP A 57 13.69 -15.86 -2.75
C ASP A 57 14.02 -14.42 -3.17
N GLY A 58 14.96 -13.80 -2.46
CA GLY A 58 15.40 -12.42 -2.71
C GLY A 58 16.15 -12.26 -4.04
N ASP A 59 16.91 -13.24 -4.48
CA ASP A 59 17.62 -13.19 -5.76
C ASP A 59 16.63 -13.22 -6.93
N TRP A 60 15.64 -14.13 -6.88
CA TRP A 60 14.60 -14.17 -7.90
C TRP A 60 13.74 -12.90 -7.89
N ALA A 61 13.35 -12.42 -6.70
CA ALA A 61 12.60 -11.18 -6.54
C ALA A 61 13.35 -9.97 -7.14
N ALA A 62 14.64 -9.83 -6.86
CA ALA A 62 15.48 -8.76 -7.41
C ALA A 62 15.66 -8.86 -8.92
N ARG A 63 15.87 -10.06 -9.48
CA ARG A 63 15.96 -10.32 -10.93
C ARG A 63 14.67 -9.89 -11.64
N ASN A 64 13.52 -10.10 -11.01
CA ASN A 64 12.21 -9.67 -11.51
C ASN A 64 11.84 -8.23 -11.11
N ARG A 65 12.80 -7.45 -10.61
CA ARG A 65 12.68 -6.01 -10.31
C ARG A 65 11.61 -5.69 -9.26
N THR A 66 11.30 -6.63 -8.36
CA THR A 66 10.46 -6.34 -7.20
C THR A 66 11.30 -5.65 -6.10
N ASN A 67 10.63 -4.84 -5.29
CA ASN A 67 11.23 -4.20 -4.11
C ASN A 67 10.35 -4.40 -2.87
N SER A 68 9.73 -5.54 -2.83
CA SER A 68 8.70 -5.98 -1.92
C SER A 68 9.16 -5.96 -0.45
N PHE A 69 8.26 -5.51 0.42
CA PHE A 69 8.45 -5.55 1.87
C PHE A 69 8.64 -6.97 2.40
N HIS A 70 7.84 -7.92 1.91
CA HIS A 70 7.84 -9.29 2.40
C HIS A 70 8.95 -10.16 1.81
N ALA A 71 9.57 -9.75 0.70
CA ALA A 71 10.67 -10.51 0.13
C ALA A 71 11.96 -10.37 0.98
N PRO A 72 12.83 -11.39 1.02
CA PRO A 72 14.09 -11.37 1.76
C PRO A 72 15.16 -10.54 1.02
N LEU A 73 14.78 -9.32 0.62
CA LEU A 73 15.67 -8.36 -0.04
C LEU A 73 16.59 -7.69 0.99
N THR A 74 17.86 -7.54 0.62
CA THR A 74 18.90 -6.92 1.44
C THR A 74 19.63 -5.86 0.64
N ALA A 75 20.63 -5.18 1.23
CA ALA A 75 21.46 -4.20 0.56
C ALA A 75 22.12 -4.74 -0.74
N ARG A 76 22.49 -6.01 -0.79
CA ARG A 76 23.04 -6.64 -2.00
C ARG A 76 22.05 -6.68 -3.18
N HIS A 77 20.75 -6.63 -2.90
CA HIS A 77 19.67 -6.58 -3.89
C HIS A 77 19.25 -5.14 -4.26
N GLY A 78 19.87 -4.14 -3.64
CA GLY A 78 19.48 -2.74 -3.77
C GLY A 78 18.48 -2.26 -2.73
N GLY A 79 18.23 -3.06 -1.68
CA GLY A 79 17.26 -2.75 -0.62
C GLY A 79 15.83 -3.10 -0.98
N LYS A 80 14.90 -2.67 -0.13
CA LYS A 80 13.46 -2.83 -0.31
C LYS A 80 12.71 -1.64 0.25
N ILE A 81 11.46 -1.47 -0.13
CA ILE A 81 10.53 -0.55 0.53
C ILE A 81 10.00 -1.21 1.81
N VAL A 82 9.97 -0.46 2.89
CA VAL A 82 9.61 -0.94 4.22
C VAL A 82 8.29 -0.34 4.66
N PHE A 83 7.34 -1.19 5.07
CA PHE A 83 6.11 -0.76 5.72
C PHE A 83 6.31 -0.64 7.23
N GLY A 84 5.87 0.48 7.81
CA GLY A 84 5.76 0.65 9.26
C GLY A 84 4.48 0.01 9.80
N THR A 85 3.39 0.15 9.06
CA THR A 85 2.14 -0.60 9.24
C THR A 85 1.69 -1.16 7.90
N PHE A 86 1.17 -2.38 7.91
CA PHE A 86 0.62 -3.03 6.72
C PHE A 86 -0.89 -3.15 6.88
N VAL A 87 -1.64 -3.51 5.94
CA VAL A 87 -3.09 -3.48 5.72
C VAL A 87 -4.03 -3.63 6.95
N HIS A 88 -5.31 -3.25 6.79
CA HIS A 88 -6.40 -3.42 7.76
C HIS A 88 -6.18 -2.69 9.10
N THR A 89 -5.79 -1.43 9.04
CA THR A 89 -5.30 -0.67 10.18
C THR A 89 -6.35 0.15 10.93
N PHE A 90 -7.59 0.25 10.45
CA PHE A 90 -8.62 1.05 11.12
C PHE A 90 -8.88 0.62 12.56
N ALA A 91 -8.88 -0.68 12.86
CA ALA A 91 -9.01 -1.17 14.22
C ALA A 91 -7.78 -0.87 15.09
N SER A 92 -6.60 -0.69 14.47
CA SER A 92 -5.38 -0.28 15.19
C SER A 92 -5.37 1.22 15.49
N ILE A 93 -6.09 2.04 14.70
CA ILE A 93 -6.31 3.46 14.96
C ILE A 93 -7.34 3.64 16.09
N LEU A 94 -8.48 2.98 15.98
CA LEU A 94 -9.57 3.03 16.95
C LEU A 94 -10.15 1.62 17.18
N ASP A 95 -9.74 1.00 18.28
CA ASP A 95 -10.23 -0.31 18.69
C ASP A 95 -11.70 -0.19 19.19
N PRO A 96 -12.66 -0.81 18.50
CA PRO A 96 -14.07 -0.74 18.93
C PRO A 96 -14.30 -1.32 20.33
N ALA A 97 -13.54 -2.30 20.78
CA ALA A 97 -13.67 -2.87 22.11
C ALA A 97 -13.37 -1.84 23.22
N ARG A 98 -12.52 -0.88 22.93
CA ARG A 98 -12.12 0.17 23.91
C ARG A 98 -12.95 1.44 23.78
N HIS A 99 -13.41 1.78 22.59
CA HIS A 99 -13.98 3.09 22.31
C HIS A 99 -15.48 3.08 22.08
N PHE A 100 -16.06 1.99 21.59
CA PHE A 100 -17.46 1.97 21.17
C PHE A 100 -18.47 2.33 22.27
N ALA A 101 -18.25 1.86 23.47
CA ALA A 101 -19.19 2.12 24.58
C ALA A 101 -19.34 3.62 24.93
N ARG A 102 -18.29 4.42 24.68
CA ARG A 102 -18.28 5.86 24.97
C ARG A 102 -18.50 6.70 23.71
N HIS A 103 -18.06 6.21 22.56
CA HIS A 103 -18.02 6.91 21.28
C HIS A 103 -18.53 6.03 20.15
N PRO A 104 -19.79 5.60 20.17
CA PRO A 104 -20.35 4.80 19.07
C PRO A 104 -20.34 5.55 17.73
N GLU A 105 -20.36 6.89 17.73
CA GLU A 105 -20.30 7.77 16.57
C GLU A 105 -18.96 7.69 15.79
N TYR A 106 -17.92 7.16 16.39
CA TYR A 106 -16.63 6.96 15.70
C TYR A 106 -16.65 5.78 14.72
N PHE A 107 -17.63 4.90 14.85
CA PHE A 107 -17.72 3.66 14.09
C PHE A 107 -18.83 3.72 13.04
N SER A 108 -18.77 2.80 12.07
CA SER A 108 -19.70 2.81 10.96
C SER A 108 -21.16 2.66 11.40
N MET A 109 -22.02 3.42 10.76
CA MET A 109 -23.47 3.26 10.83
C MET A 109 -23.92 2.43 9.64
N VAL A 110 -24.64 1.35 9.87
CA VAL A 110 -25.22 0.51 8.82
C VAL A 110 -26.70 0.32 9.14
N LYS A 111 -27.57 0.59 8.18
CA LYS A 111 -29.05 0.52 8.36
C LYS A 111 -29.53 1.27 9.60
N GLY A 112 -28.98 2.45 9.84
CA GLY A 112 -29.33 3.33 10.95
C GLY A 112 -28.78 2.94 12.33
N LYS A 113 -27.94 1.90 12.43
CA LYS A 113 -27.34 1.43 13.69
C LYS A 113 -25.83 1.50 13.64
N ARG A 114 -25.19 2.02 14.70
CA ARG A 114 -23.73 1.97 14.88
C ARG A 114 -23.31 0.55 15.24
N LEU A 115 -22.22 0.08 14.62
CA LEU A 115 -21.72 -1.28 14.80
C LEU A 115 -20.52 -1.30 15.74
N SER A 116 -20.51 -2.25 16.70
CA SER A 116 -19.37 -2.52 17.58
C SER A 116 -18.52 -3.72 17.11
N ILE A 117 -19.06 -4.53 16.21
CA ILE A 117 -18.43 -5.75 15.68
C ILE A 117 -18.44 -5.66 14.15
N ASN A 118 -17.39 -6.14 13.53
CA ASN A 118 -17.19 -6.08 12.07
C ASN A 118 -17.42 -4.66 11.52
N THR A 119 -16.96 -3.67 12.26
CA THR A 119 -17.18 -2.26 11.98
C THR A 119 -16.03 -1.64 11.20
N GLN A 120 -16.32 -0.59 10.48
CA GLN A 120 -15.34 0.35 9.94
C GLN A 120 -15.37 1.63 10.78
N LEU A 121 -14.55 2.63 10.43
CA LEU A 121 -14.60 3.94 11.04
C LEU A 121 -15.62 4.85 10.34
N CYS A 122 -16.12 5.85 11.05
CA CYS A 122 -16.90 6.95 10.48
C CYS A 122 -15.95 8.03 9.94
N LEU A 123 -15.60 7.94 8.67
CA LEU A 123 -14.50 8.69 8.05
C LEU A 123 -14.77 10.19 7.87
N THR A 124 -16.02 10.62 8.05
CA THR A 124 -16.40 12.05 8.05
C THR A 124 -16.48 12.65 9.46
N ASN A 125 -16.19 11.87 10.49
CA ASN A 125 -16.12 12.38 11.85
C ASN A 125 -14.76 13.07 12.08
N PRO A 126 -14.73 14.38 12.45
CA PRO A 126 -13.49 15.13 12.60
C PRO A 126 -12.61 14.64 13.76
N GLU A 127 -13.20 14.09 14.82
CA GLU A 127 -12.43 13.52 15.94
C GLU A 127 -11.73 12.24 15.53
N VAL A 128 -12.39 11.39 14.71
CA VAL A 128 -11.77 10.19 14.13
C VAL A 128 -10.58 10.58 13.25
N LEU A 129 -10.71 11.63 12.45
CA LEU A 129 -9.60 12.14 11.63
C LEU A 129 -8.44 12.62 12.52
N HIS A 130 -8.73 13.39 13.56
CA HIS A 130 -7.72 13.89 14.47
C HIS A 130 -6.96 12.73 15.17
N ILE A 131 -7.69 11.76 15.71
CA ILE A 131 -7.10 10.57 16.35
C ILE A 131 -6.25 9.79 15.35
N ALA A 132 -6.70 9.66 14.11
CA ALA A 132 -5.95 8.95 13.06
C ALA A 132 -4.62 9.65 12.74
N ILE A 133 -4.63 10.98 12.60
CA ILE A 133 -3.42 11.77 12.36
C ILE A 133 -2.39 11.56 13.48
N GLU A 134 -2.82 11.71 14.74
CA GLU A 134 -1.91 11.54 15.88
C GLU A 134 -1.40 10.09 15.98
N THR A 135 -2.25 9.11 15.74
CA THR A 135 -1.84 7.68 15.73
C THR A 135 -0.79 7.41 14.65
N VAL A 136 -0.99 7.94 13.44
CA VAL A 136 -0.02 7.73 12.35
C VAL A 136 1.30 8.44 12.64
N LYS A 137 1.29 9.64 13.22
CA LYS A 137 2.51 10.32 13.70
C LYS A 137 3.26 9.45 14.74
N GLU A 138 2.55 8.84 15.68
CA GLU A 138 3.16 7.91 16.63
C GLU A 138 3.77 6.69 15.94
N TRP A 139 3.10 6.12 14.92
CA TRP A 139 3.65 4.99 14.16
C TRP A 139 4.93 5.36 13.44
N ILE A 140 4.98 6.55 12.82
CA ILE A 140 6.17 7.07 12.15
C ILE A 140 7.31 7.25 13.16
N ALA A 141 7.03 7.87 14.30
CA ALA A 141 8.02 8.08 15.35
C ALA A 141 8.61 6.76 15.90
N LYS A 142 7.78 5.71 15.99
CA LYS A 142 8.20 4.37 16.44
C LYS A 142 8.96 3.58 15.37
N ASN A 143 8.77 3.91 14.08
CA ASN A 143 9.36 3.20 12.94
C ASN A 143 9.98 4.18 11.93
N PRO A 144 11.02 4.94 12.32
CA PRO A 144 11.55 6.04 11.49
C PRO A 144 12.27 5.56 10.21
N ALA A 145 12.53 4.27 10.09
CA ALA A 145 13.14 3.65 8.90
C ALA A 145 12.11 3.12 7.90
N ALA A 146 10.81 3.28 8.18
CA ALA A 146 9.77 2.82 7.27
C ALA A 146 9.44 3.90 6.22
N ASP A 147 9.17 3.44 5.00
CA ASP A 147 8.85 4.28 3.86
C ASP A 147 7.34 4.51 3.71
N ILE A 148 6.51 3.50 4.10
CA ILE A 148 5.07 3.51 3.89
C ILE A 148 4.32 3.14 5.18
N PHE A 149 3.23 3.87 5.47
CA PHE A 149 2.28 3.53 6.52
C PHE A 149 0.89 3.37 5.94
N SER A 150 0.28 2.19 6.15
CA SER A 150 -1.06 1.91 5.67
C SER A 150 -2.12 2.49 6.59
N VAL A 151 -3.06 3.24 6.02
CA VAL A 151 -4.30 3.68 6.65
C VAL A 151 -5.45 3.09 5.85
N SER A 152 -5.90 1.92 6.26
CA SER A 152 -6.78 1.10 5.43
C SER A 152 -7.90 0.43 6.21
N GLN A 153 -9.00 0.24 5.50
CA GLN A 153 -10.20 -0.42 5.99
C GLN A 153 -9.92 -1.81 6.58
N ASN A 154 -10.72 -2.21 7.57
CA ASN A 154 -10.68 -3.55 8.13
C ASN A 154 -11.14 -4.61 7.10
N ASP A 155 -10.77 -5.88 7.30
CA ASP A 155 -11.05 -6.98 6.38
C ASP A 155 -12.51 -7.47 6.43
N TRP A 156 -13.44 -6.55 6.35
CA TRP A 156 -14.89 -6.81 6.21
C TRP A 156 -15.60 -5.65 5.54
N GLY A 157 -16.85 -5.88 5.20
CA GLY A 157 -17.73 -4.87 4.62
C GLY A 157 -18.12 -3.77 5.63
N ASN A 158 -19.39 -3.37 5.58
CA ASN A 158 -20.01 -2.40 6.49
C ASN A 158 -19.38 -0.99 6.41
N PRO A 159 -19.25 -0.37 5.20
CA PRO A 159 -18.91 1.03 5.11
C PRO A 159 -19.91 1.88 5.91
N CYS A 160 -19.49 3.06 6.35
CA CYS A 160 -20.38 3.93 7.11
C CYS A 160 -21.44 4.56 6.20
N GLU A 161 -22.70 4.33 6.53
CA GLU A 161 -23.89 4.87 5.84
C GLU A 161 -24.49 6.10 6.57
N CYS A 162 -23.77 6.73 7.50
CA CYS A 162 -24.27 7.95 8.12
C CYS A 162 -24.47 9.05 7.06
N PRO A 163 -25.35 10.03 7.27
CA PRO A 163 -25.68 11.03 6.25
C PRO A 163 -24.47 11.71 5.62
N ALA A 164 -23.44 12.04 6.43
CA ALA A 164 -22.23 12.70 5.95
C ALA A 164 -21.36 11.77 5.09
N CYS A 165 -21.09 10.52 5.52
CA CYS A 165 -20.34 9.56 4.72
C CYS A 165 -21.08 9.23 3.42
N LYS A 166 -22.40 9.00 3.52
CA LYS A 166 -23.24 8.71 2.34
C LYS A 166 -23.21 9.83 1.32
N ALA A 167 -23.29 11.10 1.77
CA ALA A 167 -23.23 12.25 0.86
C ALA A 167 -21.90 12.33 0.11
N VAL A 168 -20.78 12.03 0.77
CA VAL A 168 -19.45 11.96 0.12
C VAL A 168 -19.42 10.83 -0.89
N ASP A 169 -19.83 9.64 -0.51
CA ASP A 169 -19.77 8.45 -1.36
C ASP A 169 -20.70 8.57 -2.59
N GLU A 170 -21.86 9.20 -2.46
CA GLU A 170 -22.77 9.49 -3.57
C GLU A 170 -22.17 10.52 -4.53
N ALA A 171 -21.56 11.59 -4.02
CA ALA A 171 -20.88 12.60 -4.84
C ALA A 171 -19.73 11.98 -5.63
N GLU A 172 -18.95 11.11 -5.02
CA GLU A 172 -17.84 10.40 -5.65
C GLU A 172 -18.28 9.17 -6.47
N GLY A 173 -19.51 8.73 -6.30
CA GLY A 173 -20.05 7.55 -7.00
C GLY A 173 -19.44 6.22 -6.53
N SER A 174 -18.78 6.21 -5.36
CA SER A 174 -18.09 5.06 -4.79
C SER A 174 -17.84 5.26 -3.30
N HIS A 175 -17.88 4.17 -2.53
CA HIS A 175 -17.42 4.16 -1.14
C HIS A 175 -15.91 4.43 -0.98
N ALA A 176 -15.13 4.36 -2.06
CA ALA A 176 -13.75 4.80 -2.05
C ALA A 176 -13.62 6.32 -1.81
N GLY A 177 -14.68 7.09 -2.10
CA GLY A 177 -14.67 8.55 -1.92
C GLY A 177 -14.37 8.99 -0.50
N SER A 178 -15.11 8.48 0.48
CA SER A 178 -14.86 8.80 1.89
C SER A 178 -13.50 8.28 2.36
N VAL A 179 -13.06 7.10 1.90
CA VAL A 179 -11.76 6.53 2.27
C VAL A 179 -10.62 7.39 1.73
N ILE A 180 -10.63 7.72 0.43
CA ILE A 180 -9.55 8.51 -0.19
C ILE A 180 -9.47 9.92 0.41
N ARG A 181 -10.61 10.58 0.63
CA ARG A 181 -10.61 11.91 1.29
C ARG A 181 -10.02 11.85 2.70
N PHE A 182 -10.36 10.83 3.47
CA PHE A 182 -9.83 10.63 4.82
C PHE A 182 -8.31 10.39 4.80
N VAL A 183 -7.85 9.51 3.93
CA VAL A 183 -6.42 9.17 3.79
C VAL A 183 -5.62 10.35 3.28
N ASN A 184 -6.14 11.10 2.30
CA ASN A 184 -5.49 12.32 1.80
C ASN A 184 -5.36 13.38 2.90
N ALA A 185 -6.40 13.58 3.71
CA ALA A 185 -6.33 14.54 4.82
C ALA A 185 -5.27 14.14 5.88
N ILE A 186 -5.07 12.85 6.12
CA ILE A 186 -3.98 12.36 6.97
C ILE A 186 -2.62 12.59 6.30
N ALA A 187 -2.49 12.26 5.01
CA ALA A 187 -1.25 12.45 4.27
C ALA A 187 -0.82 13.93 4.24
N GLU A 188 -1.76 14.84 3.94
CA GLU A 188 -1.54 16.29 3.96
C GLU A 188 -1.08 16.82 5.34
N ALA A 189 -1.66 16.29 6.42
CA ALA A 189 -1.29 16.67 7.79
C ALA A 189 0.13 16.19 8.18
N ILE A 190 0.63 15.14 7.52
CA ILE A 190 1.93 14.51 7.82
C ILE A 190 3.04 15.01 6.90
N GLU A 191 2.72 15.33 5.63
CA GLU A 191 3.68 15.69 4.59
C GLU A 191 4.67 16.76 5.02
N LYS A 192 4.20 17.78 5.76
CA LYS A 192 5.04 18.88 6.22
C LYS A 192 6.17 18.44 7.15
N ASP A 193 5.89 17.50 8.03
CA ASP A 193 6.83 17.03 9.05
C ASP A 193 7.62 15.80 8.58
N CYS A 194 7.03 14.99 7.68
CA CYS A 194 7.58 13.73 7.20
C CYS A 194 7.45 13.60 5.68
N PRO A 195 8.11 14.45 4.86
CA PRO A 195 7.92 14.52 3.40
C PRO A 195 8.37 13.27 2.64
N ASN A 196 9.15 12.40 3.27
CA ASN A 196 9.64 11.16 2.65
C ASN A 196 8.80 9.92 2.99
N VAL A 197 7.74 10.08 3.78
CA VAL A 197 6.83 9.00 4.17
C VAL A 197 5.63 9.01 3.24
N ALA A 198 5.26 7.85 2.73
CA ALA A 198 4.02 7.66 1.98
C ALA A 198 2.91 7.09 2.89
N ILE A 199 1.69 7.57 2.70
CA ILE A 199 0.50 6.98 3.30
C ILE A 199 -0.26 6.25 2.20
N ASP A 200 -0.51 4.96 2.39
CA ASP A 200 -1.26 4.16 1.44
C ASP A 200 -2.62 3.71 1.98
N THR A 201 -3.45 3.23 1.09
CA THR A 201 -4.72 2.57 1.41
C THR A 201 -5.05 1.47 0.40
N LEU A 202 -6.16 0.78 0.61
CA LEU A 202 -6.58 -0.36 -0.20
C LEU A 202 -7.70 -0.01 -1.18
N ALA A 203 -7.57 -0.43 -2.43
CA ALA A 203 -8.68 -0.61 -3.36
C ALA A 203 -9.23 -2.04 -3.20
N TYR A 204 -10.04 -2.29 -2.16
CA TYR A 204 -10.40 -3.63 -1.71
C TYR A 204 -11.89 -3.74 -1.35
N GLN A 205 -12.51 -4.87 -1.70
CA GLN A 205 -13.93 -5.13 -1.45
C GLN A 205 -14.82 -3.95 -1.93
N TYR A 206 -15.45 -3.20 -1.03
CA TYR A 206 -16.37 -2.12 -1.35
C TYR A 206 -15.69 -0.84 -1.87
N THR A 207 -14.36 -0.72 -1.79
CA THR A 207 -13.58 0.42 -2.30
C THR A 207 -12.85 0.13 -3.62
N ARG A 208 -13.16 -0.98 -4.32
CA ARG A 208 -12.53 -1.32 -5.61
C ARG A 208 -12.85 -0.34 -6.73
N LYS A 209 -14.07 0.22 -6.70
CA LYS A 209 -14.46 1.24 -7.67
C LYS A 209 -13.79 2.55 -7.29
N PRO A 210 -12.98 3.18 -8.17
CA PRO A 210 -12.34 4.45 -7.86
C PRO A 210 -13.40 5.55 -7.69
N PRO A 211 -13.09 6.60 -6.91
CA PRO A 211 -13.92 7.80 -6.84
C PRO A 211 -13.83 8.60 -8.15
N ARG A 212 -14.70 9.60 -8.31
CA ARG A 212 -14.71 10.47 -9.49
C ARG A 212 -13.61 11.53 -9.46
N ASN A 213 -13.24 11.99 -8.27
CA ASN A 213 -12.25 13.06 -8.04
C ASN A 213 -11.09 12.58 -7.19
#